data_24f4128dcf204a5ccd98dc66cbcfa98f
#
_entry.id   24f4128dcf204a5ccd98dc66cbcfa98f
#
_cell.length_a   1.000
_cell.length_b   1.000
_cell.length_c   1.000
_cell.angle_alpha   90.00
_cell.angle_beta   90.00
_cell.angle_gamma   90.00
#
_symmetry.space_group_name_H-M   'P 1'
#
loop_
_entity.id
_entity.type
_entity.pdbx_description
1 polymer ?
#
loop_
_entity_poly.entity_id
_entity_poly.type
_entity_poly.pdbx_seq_one_letter_code
_entity_poly.pdbx_strand_id
1 'polypeptide(L)'
;MPHIPSVNIRTTGINILLNAYKETIGSTNEYLMDGTRINWKNVRKLVEVLKRDEYENLTKEYQVRRRMEKVNYNNDELSDKFQSIPIKNREKEEYINPFERGWEARYYKTLFDVDITQERKKEICINYLEALEWTIKYYTKECYDWGWHYKYNYAPLMKDLLEFIPVFDTEFGKN
;
A
#
# COMPACT_ATOMS: atom_id res chain seq x y z
N MET A 1 4.63 0.16 1.69
CA MET A 1 5.09 1.11 2.71
C MET A 1 4.98 2.51 2.15
N PRO A 2 4.05 3.30 2.66
CA PRO A 2 3.71 4.58 2.05
C PRO A 2 4.63 5.75 2.38
N HIS A 3 5.59 5.62 3.27
CA HIS A 3 6.37 6.74 3.79
C HIS A 3 7.86 6.71 3.50
N ILE A 4 8.23 6.16 2.37
CA ILE A 4 9.63 6.20 2.05
C ILE A 4 9.85 7.25 0.96
N PRO A 5 10.37 8.42 1.32
CA PRO A 5 10.52 9.53 0.38
C PRO A 5 11.67 9.36 -0.59
N SER A 6 12.39 8.24 -0.61
CA SER A 6 13.44 8.05 -1.60
C SER A 6 12.83 7.68 -2.97
N VAL A 7 13.29 8.34 -4.00
CA VAL A 7 12.91 8.09 -5.40
C VAL A 7 13.08 6.61 -5.76
N ASN A 8 14.10 5.95 -5.24
CA ASN A 8 14.39 4.54 -5.50
C ASN A 8 13.31 3.58 -5.00
N ILE A 9 12.68 3.88 -3.87
CA ILE A 9 11.64 3.01 -3.28
C ILE A 9 10.33 3.16 -4.04
N ARG A 10 9.98 4.35 -4.47
CA ARG A 10 8.83 4.59 -5.36
C ARG A 10 9.00 3.83 -6.67
N THR A 11 10.18 3.87 -7.26
CA THR A 11 10.50 3.14 -8.49
C THR A 11 10.37 1.63 -8.31
N THR A 12 10.85 1.10 -7.19
CA THR A 12 10.71 -0.33 -6.85
C THR A 12 9.25 -0.73 -6.72
N GLY A 13 8.43 0.05 -6.02
CA GLY A 13 7.00 -0.21 -5.86
C GLY A 13 6.25 -0.22 -7.20
N ILE A 14 6.55 0.71 -8.10
CA ILE A 14 5.98 0.75 -9.45
C ILE A 14 6.37 -0.50 -10.24
N ASN A 15 7.62 -0.93 -10.18
CA ASN A 15 8.08 -2.13 -10.87
C ASN A 15 7.40 -3.40 -10.36
N ILE A 16 7.21 -3.52 -9.04
CA ILE A 16 6.47 -4.63 -8.43
C ILE A 16 5.04 -4.65 -8.96
N LEU A 17 4.36 -3.50 -8.97
CA LEU A 17 3.00 -3.39 -9.48
C LEU A 17 2.89 -3.72 -10.96
N LEU A 18 3.82 -3.22 -11.80
CA LEU A 18 3.84 -3.51 -13.22
C LEU A 18 4.13 -4.99 -13.52
N ASN A 19 5.00 -5.63 -12.75
CA ASN A 19 5.28 -7.05 -12.91
C ASN A 19 4.07 -7.90 -12.51
N ALA A 20 3.41 -7.58 -11.40
CA ALA A 20 2.17 -8.23 -10.99
C ALA A 20 1.05 -8.04 -12.04
N TYR A 21 0.93 -6.85 -12.62
CA TYR A 21 0.00 -6.59 -13.72
C TYR A 21 0.32 -7.44 -14.95
N LYS A 22 1.58 -7.52 -15.38
CA LYS A 22 1.99 -8.35 -16.52
C LYS A 22 1.69 -9.83 -16.28
N GLU A 23 1.94 -10.32 -15.06
CA GLU A 23 1.70 -11.72 -14.70
C GLU A 23 0.21 -12.07 -14.74
N THR A 24 -0.67 -11.14 -14.41
CA THR A 24 -2.11 -11.40 -14.25
C THR A 24 -2.95 -10.98 -15.46
N ILE A 25 -2.95 -9.70 -15.76
CA ILE A 25 -3.86 -9.06 -16.70
C ILE A 25 -3.17 -8.74 -18.03
N GLY A 26 -1.91 -8.31 -17.98
CA GLY A 26 -1.19 -7.78 -19.13
C GLY A 26 -0.93 -8.80 -20.26
N SER A 27 -1.05 -10.10 -19.99
CA SER A 27 -0.94 -11.19 -20.98
C SER A 27 -2.29 -11.73 -21.45
N THR A 28 -3.39 -11.13 -21.02
CA THR A 28 -4.77 -11.54 -21.32
C THR A 28 -5.50 -10.41 -22.03
N ASN A 29 -6.69 -10.71 -22.57
CA ASN A 29 -7.61 -9.68 -23.08
C ASN A 29 -8.54 -9.14 -21.98
N GLU A 30 -8.11 -9.20 -20.73
CA GLU A 30 -8.87 -8.71 -19.60
C GLU A 30 -8.35 -7.31 -19.17
N TYR A 31 -9.20 -6.56 -18.50
CA TYR A 31 -8.91 -5.18 -18.08
C TYR A 31 -9.23 -5.01 -16.60
N LEU A 32 -8.50 -4.08 -15.94
CA LEU A 32 -8.80 -3.70 -14.56
C LEU A 32 -10.03 -2.79 -14.45
N MET A 33 -10.40 -2.19 -15.57
CA MET A 33 -11.55 -1.29 -15.65
C MET A 33 -12.39 -1.63 -16.88
N ASP A 34 -13.70 -1.47 -16.74
CA ASP A 34 -14.65 -1.42 -17.84
C ASP A 34 -15.30 -0.03 -17.87
N GLY A 35 -14.86 0.79 -18.83
CA GLY A 35 -15.22 2.20 -18.85
C GLY A 35 -14.78 2.90 -17.56
N THR A 36 -15.74 3.29 -16.72
CA THR A 36 -15.50 3.99 -15.45
C THR A 36 -15.67 3.07 -14.22
N ARG A 37 -15.93 1.79 -14.43
CA ARG A 37 -16.14 0.82 -13.35
C ARG A 37 -14.89 -0.02 -13.14
N ILE A 38 -14.61 -0.33 -11.89
CA ILE A 38 -13.53 -1.24 -11.52
C ILE A 38 -13.99 -2.67 -11.69
N ASN A 39 -13.20 -3.46 -12.40
CA ASN A 39 -13.38 -4.92 -12.45
C ASN A 39 -12.72 -5.54 -11.20
N TRP A 40 -13.49 -5.63 -10.13
CA TRP A 40 -12.98 -6.13 -8.85
C TRP A 40 -12.45 -7.56 -8.92
N LYS A 41 -13.01 -8.39 -9.77
CA LYS A 41 -12.49 -9.75 -10.02
C LYS A 41 -11.06 -9.73 -10.52
N ASN A 42 -10.73 -8.81 -11.42
CA ASN A 42 -9.39 -8.67 -11.96
C ASN A 42 -8.45 -7.95 -11.01
N VAL A 43 -8.95 -6.95 -10.27
CA VAL A 43 -8.19 -6.33 -9.15
C VAL A 43 -7.82 -7.39 -8.12
N ARG A 44 -8.73 -8.32 -7.81
CA ARG A 44 -8.44 -9.43 -6.90
C ARG A 44 -7.29 -10.29 -7.37
N LYS A 45 -7.24 -10.68 -8.67
CA LYS A 45 -6.11 -11.43 -9.25
C LYS A 45 -4.78 -10.70 -9.07
N LEU A 46 -4.78 -9.38 -9.32
CA LEU A 46 -3.59 -8.54 -9.13
C LEU A 46 -3.13 -8.51 -7.67
N VAL A 47 -4.07 -8.33 -6.74
CA VAL A 47 -3.75 -8.27 -5.30
C VAL A 47 -3.30 -9.64 -4.77
N GLU A 48 -3.77 -10.75 -5.34
CA GLU A 48 -3.30 -12.10 -5.01
C GLU A 48 -1.80 -12.26 -5.28
N VAL A 49 -1.31 -11.76 -6.41
CA VAL A 49 0.13 -11.77 -6.72
C VAL A 49 0.89 -10.83 -5.79
N LEU A 50 0.39 -9.62 -5.57
CA LEU A 50 1.03 -8.67 -4.64
C LEU A 50 1.12 -9.23 -3.21
N LYS A 51 0.05 -9.90 -2.74
CA LYS A 51 0.04 -10.58 -1.44
C LYS A 51 1.08 -11.69 -1.35
N ARG A 52 1.22 -12.49 -2.41
CA ARG A 52 2.19 -13.61 -2.44
C ARG A 52 3.59 -13.13 -2.12
N ASP A 53 3.96 -11.99 -2.67
CA ASP A 53 5.30 -11.45 -2.59
C ASP A 53 5.45 -10.38 -1.49
N GLU A 54 4.37 -10.04 -0.77
CA GLU A 54 4.33 -8.94 0.20
C GLU A 54 5.35 -9.10 1.32
N TYR A 55 5.39 -10.26 1.95
CA TYR A 55 6.31 -10.52 3.06
C TYR A 55 7.78 -10.46 2.61
N GLU A 56 8.10 -11.07 1.47
CA GLU A 56 9.45 -11.04 0.93
C GLU A 56 9.89 -9.61 0.57
N ASN A 57 9.00 -8.84 -0.05
CA ASN A 57 9.27 -7.44 -0.39
C ASN A 57 9.44 -6.57 0.86
N LEU A 58 8.61 -6.77 1.88
CA LEU A 58 8.73 -6.07 3.17
C LEU A 58 10.05 -6.37 3.86
N THR A 59 10.45 -7.63 3.92
CA THR A 59 11.71 -8.04 4.58
C THR A 59 12.93 -7.56 3.81
N LYS A 60 12.93 -7.63 2.49
CA LYS A 60 13.98 -7.04 1.65
C LYS A 60 14.12 -5.55 1.88
N GLU A 61 13.02 -4.82 1.87
CA GLU A 61 13.00 -3.39 2.09
C GLU A 61 13.52 -3.03 3.48
N TYR A 62 13.09 -3.74 4.51
CA TYR A 62 13.58 -3.56 5.88
C TYR A 62 15.09 -3.73 5.95
N GLN A 63 15.65 -4.75 5.29
CA GLN A 63 17.10 -5.00 5.26
C GLN A 63 17.86 -3.90 4.50
N VAL A 64 17.34 -3.44 3.35
CA VAL A 64 17.94 -2.35 2.59
C VAL A 64 18.01 -1.10 3.44
N ARG A 65 16.92 -0.72 4.09
CA ARG A 65 16.87 0.46 4.95
C ARG A 65 17.79 0.35 6.17
N ARG A 66 17.90 -0.84 6.77
CA ARG A 66 18.85 -1.10 7.85
C ARG A 66 20.31 -0.93 7.42
N ARG A 67 20.64 -1.24 6.16
CA ARG A 67 21.97 -0.96 5.62
C ARG A 67 22.18 0.52 5.36
N MET A 68 21.20 1.21 4.81
CA MET A 68 21.27 2.65 4.53
C MET A 68 21.41 3.47 5.79
N GLU A 69 20.82 3.08 6.91
CA GLU A 69 20.97 3.74 8.20
C GLU A 69 22.43 3.81 8.66
N LYS A 70 23.22 2.78 8.33
CA LYS A 70 24.65 2.69 8.70
C LYS A 70 25.57 3.48 7.78
N VAL A 71 25.07 3.98 6.65
CA VAL A 71 25.85 4.80 5.73
C VAL A 71 25.98 6.20 6.33
N ASN A 72 27.22 6.62 6.61
CA ASN A 72 27.51 7.99 6.97
C ASN A 72 27.38 8.86 5.72
N TYR A 73 26.31 9.62 5.66
CA TYR A 73 26.21 10.72 4.71
C TYR A 73 27.08 11.87 5.26
N ASN A 74 28.26 12.04 4.68
CA ASN A 74 29.13 13.19 4.95
C ASN A 74 28.55 14.44 4.29
N ASN A 75 27.40 14.88 4.76
CA ASN A 75 26.70 15.98 4.17
C ASN A 75 26.66 17.14 5.15
N ASP A 76 27.51 18.13 4.88
CA ASP A 76 27.52 19.39 5.62
C ASP A 76 26.34 20.31 5.24
N GLU A 77 25.61 19.98 4.18
CA GLU A 77 24.45 20.75 3.74
C GLU A 77 23.19 20.39 4.51
N LEU A 78 22.47 21.42 4.93
CA LEU A 78 21.24 21.29 5.74
C LEU A 78 20.14 20.50 4.98
N SER A 79 20.06 20.66 3.65
CA SER A 79 19.14 19.96 2.75
C SER A 79 19.32 18.45 2.81
N ASP A 80 20.55 17.99 2.81
CA ASP A 80 20.88 16.56 2.81
C ASP A 80 20.61 15.92 4.18
N LYS A 81 20.79 16.68 5.27
CA LYS A 81 20.40 16.26 6.61
C LYS A 81 18.90 16.03 6.71
N PHE A 82 18.08 16.94 6.16
CA PHE A 82 16.63 16.76 6.13
C PHE A 82 16.18 15.57 5.27
N GLN A 83 16.83 15.35 4.13
CA GLN A 83 16.51 14.19 3.26
C GLN A 83 16.92 12.85 3.90
N SER A 84 17.91 12.84 4.80
CA SER A 84 18.35 11.63 5.49
C SER A 84 17.49 11.25 6.72
N ILE A 85 16.67 12.16 7.25
CA ILE A 85 15.83 11.90 8.44
C ILE A 85 14.95 10.67 8.28
N PRO A 86 14.22 10.46 7.16
CA PRO A 86 13.37 9.29 7.01
C PRO A 86 14.14 7.96 6.95
N ILE A 87 15.42 8.01 6.64
CA ILE A 87 16.30 6.83 6.59
C ILE A 87 16.85 6.52 7.98
N LYS A 88 17.15 7.55 8.76
CA LYS A 88 17.74 7.44 10.09
C LYS A 88 16.71 7.22 11.20
N ASN A 89 15.53 7.83 11.08
CA ASN A 89 14.46 7.64 12.07
C ASN A 89 13.62 6.41 11.73
N ARG A 90 14.00 5.26 12.28
CA ARG A 90 13.39 3.96 12.02
C ARG A 90 12.65 3.35 13.21
N GLU A 91 12.42 4.11 14.27
CA GLU A 91 11.80 3.61 15.50
C GLU A 91 10.51 2.82 15.23
N LYS A 92 9.62 3.34 14.37
CA LYS A 92 8.38 2.66 14.00
C LYS A 92 8.62 1.37 13.23
N GLU A 93 9.58 1.37 12.31
CA GLU A 93 9.92 0.19 11.52
C GLU A 93 10.57 -0.90 12.38
N GLU A 94 11.47 -0.50 13.29
CA GLU A 94 12.14 -1.42 14.22
C GLU A 94 11.15 -2.03 15.20
N TYR A 95 10.16 -1.26 15.65
CA TYR A 95 9.09 -1.78 16.49
C TYR A 95 8.21 -2.78 15.72
N ILE A 96 7.85 -2.49 14.48
CA ILE A 96 7.06 -3.40 13.64
C ILE A 96 7.83 -4.70 13.39
N ASN A 97 9.09 -4.62 13.03
CA ASN A 97 10.03 -5.70 12.77
C ASN A 97 9.39 -6.94 12.11
N PRO A 98 9.39 -7.04 10.77
CA PRO A 98 8.70 -8.13 10.06
C PRO A 98 9.30 -9.52 10.32
N PHE A 99 10.50 -9.62 10.92
CA PHE A 99 11.12 -10.89 11.27
C PHE A 99 10.61 -11.47 12.59
N GLU A 100 9.89 -10.72 13.39
CA GLU A 100 9.37 -11.16 14.67
C GLU A 100 7.88 -11.53 14.58
N ARG A 101 7.50 -12.61 15.26
CA ARG A 101 6.09 -13.03 15.34
C ARG A 101 5.19 -11.88 15.83
N GLY A 102 4.02 -11.74 15.21
CA GLY A 102 3.04 -10.72 15.58
C GLY A 102 3.33 -9.33 14.97
N TRP A 103 4.23 -9.24 14.00
CA TRP A 103 4.56 -7.99 13.32
C TRP A 103 3.34 -7.32 12.65
N GLU A 104 2.37 -8.11 12.18
CA GLU A 104 1.17 -7.55 11.56
C GLU A 104 0.32 -6.77 12.58
N ALA A 105 0.18 -7.29 13.79
CA ALA A 105 -0.52 -6.56 14.85
C ALA A 105 0.21 -5.26 15.21
N ARG A 106 1.55 -5.32 15.29
CA ARG A 106 2.37 -4.12 15.51
C ARG A 106 2.30 -3.14 14.34
N TYR A 107 2.17 -3.63 13.10
CA TYR A 107 1.93 -2.80 11.91
C TYR A 107 0.68 -1.93 12.09
N TYR A 108 -0.45 -2.56 12.41
CA TYR A 108 -1.71 -1.83 12.59
C TYR A 108 -1.68 -0.94 13.84
N LYS A 109 -1.11 -1.42 14.93
CA LYS A 109 -0.98 -0.60 16.15
C LYS A 109 -0.16 0.65 15.92
N THR A 110 0.96 0.53 15.22
CA THR A 110 1.89 1.65 15.01
C THR A 110 1.41 2.63 13.95
N LEU A 111 0.83 2.13 12.87
CA LEU A 111 0.51 2.95 11.70
C LEU A 111 -0.94 3.44 11.66
N PHE A 112 -1.83 2.72 12.30
CA PHE A 112 -3.27 3.05 12.34
C PHE A 112 -3.75 3.43 13.75
N ASP A 113 -2.90 3.23 14.75
CA ASP A 113 -3.25 3.42 16.18
C ASP A 113 -4.46 2.59 16.62
N VAL A 114 -4.56 1.37 16.10
CA VAL A 114 -5.66 0.45 16.43
C VAL A 114 -5.13 -0.91 16.88
N ASP A 115 -5.78 -1.49 17.88
CA ASP A 115 -5.65 -2.90 18.18
C ASP A 115 -6.52 -3.67 17.19
N ILE A 116 -5.85 -4.46 16.32
CA ILE A 116 -6.50 -5.01 15.15
C ILE A 116 -7.44 -6.15 15.50
N THR A 117 -8.71 -6.00 15.12
CA THR A 117 -9.74 -7.03 15.13
C THR A 117 -10.23 -7.28 13.69
N GLN A 118 -11.04 -8.31 13.47
CA GLN A 118 -11.58 -8.57 12.14
C GLN A 118 -12.50 -7.44 11.65
N GLU A 119 -13.26 -6.84 12.57
CA GLU A 119 -14.13 -5.69 12.27
C GLU A 119 -13.30 -4.48 11.83
N ARG A 120 -12.21 -4.19 12.57
CA ARG A 120 -11.31 -3.08 12.23
C ARG A 120 -10.58 -3.29 10.90
N LYS A 121 -10.16 -4.53 10.61
CA LYS A 121 -9.61 -4.88 9.30
C LYS A 121 -10.60 -4.57 8.18
N LYS A 122 -11.85 -5.01 8.36
CA LYS A 122 -12.92 -4.77 7.40
C LYS A 122 -13.12 -3.27 7.16
N GLU A 123 -13.24 -2.48 8.22
CA GLU A 123 -13.41 -1.02 8.12
C GLU A 123 -12.27 -0.37 7.33
N ILE A 124 -11.01 -0.69 7.66
CA ILE A 124 -9.83 -0.15 7.01
C ILE A 124 -9.78 -0.57 5.53
N CYS A 125 -9.99 -1.85 5.25
CA CYS A 125 -9.93 -2.38 3.89
C CYS A 125 -11.05 -1.84 3.00
N ILE A 126 -12.28 -1.78 3.50
CA ILE A 126 -13.41 -1.19 2.75
C ILE A 126 -13.14 0.28 2.45
N ASN A 127 -12.70 1.06 3.44
CA ASN A 127 -12.39 2.47 3.21
C ASN A 127 -11.23 2.66 2.19
N TYR A 128 -10.29 1.71 2.13
CA TYR A 128 -9.24 1.71 1.11
C TYR A 128 -9.78 1.38 -0.29
N LEU A 129 -10.72 0.42 -0.41
CA LEU A 129 -11.39 0.10 -1.68
C LEU A 129 -12.26 1.26 -2.16
N GLU A 130 -12.96 1.94 -1.25
CA GLU A 130 -13.66 3.19 -1.54
C GLU A 130 -12.71 4.27 -2.09
N ALA A 131 -11.50 4.38 -1.52
CA ALA A 131 -10.49 5.33 -2.00
C ALA A 131 -10.04 5.03 -3.43
N LEU A 132 -9.85 3.76 -3.78
CA LEU A 132 -9.52 3.37 -5.14
C LEU A 132 -10.66 3.73 -6.11
N GLU A 133 -11.90 3.46 -5.73
CA GLU A 133 -13.07 3.78 -6.56
C GLU A 133 -13.25 5.29 -6.70
N TRP A 134 -13.11 6.05 -5.60
CA TRP A 134 -13.15 7.51 -5.63
C TRP A 134 -12.11 8.09 -6.58
N THR A 135 -10.86 7.60 -6.47
CA THR A 135 -9.76 8.03 -7.32
C THR A 135 -10.05 7.78 -8.80
N ILE A 136 -10.56 6.62 -9.14
CA ILE A 136 -10.92 6.28 -10.52
C ILE A 136 -12.05 7.18 -11.04
N LYS A 137 -13.11 7.36 -10.27
CA LYS A 137 -14.22 8.25 -10.64
C LYS A 137 -13.74 9.69 -10.84
N TYR A 138 -12.87 10.18 -9.96
CA TYR A 138 -12.26 11.50 -10.08
C TYR A 138 -11.52 11.72 -11.42
N TYR A 139 -10.75 10.73 -11.87
CA TYR A 139 -9.99 10.82 -13.11
C TYR A 139 -10.80 10.50 -14.38
N THR A 140 -11.89 9.75 -14.28
CA THR A 140 -12.64 9.26 -15.45
C THR A 140 -13.97 9.94 -15.69
N LYS A 141 -14.54 10.57 -14.67
CA LYS A 141 -15.81 11.28 -14.75
C LYS A 141 -15.66 12.68 -14.18
N GLU A 142 -16.07 12.82 -12.94
CA GLU A 142 -16.01 14.05 -12.14
C GLU A 142 -15.89 13.69 -10.66
N CYS A 143 -15.47 14.64 -9.88
CA CYS A 143 -15.48 14.48 -8.43
C CYS A 143 -16.93 14.56 -7.92
N TYR A 144 -17.45 13.46 -7.43
CA TYR A 144 -18.81 13.37 -6.89
C TYR A 144 -18.89 13.81 -5.42
N ASP A 145 -17.77 13.80 -4.70
CA ASP A 145 -17.67 14.26 -3.31
C ASP A 145 -16.29 14.85 -3.04
N TRP A 146 -16.22 16.16 -2.97
CA TRP A 146 -14.99 16.90 -2.64
C TRP A 146 -14.59 16.80 -1.17
N GLY A 147 -15.52 16.41 -0.29
CA GLY A 147 -15.29 16.22 1.14
C GLY A 147 -14.75 14.82 1.46
N TRP A 148 -14.83 13.89 0.52
CA TRP A 148 -14.39 12.52 0.75
C TRP A 148 -12.87 12.44 0.87
N HIS A 149 -12.38 11.68 1.85
CA HIS A 149 -10.97 11.40 2.02
C HIS A 149 -10.78 10.01 2.65
N TYR A 150 -9.67 9.38 2.34
CA TYR A 150 -9.25 8.17 3.03
C TYR A 150 -8.93 8.48 4.49
N LYS A 151 -9.54 7.77 5.42
CA LYS A 151 -9.51 8.06 6.87
C LYS A 151 -8.17 7.79 7.54
N TYR A 152 -7.27 7.08 6.85
CA TYR A 152 -6.01 6.63 7.42
C TYR A 152 -4.83 7.16 6.60
N ASN A 153 -3.62 7.10 7.20
CA ASN A 153 -2.41 7.59 6.54
C ASN A 153 -1.66 6.48 5.76
N TYR A 154 -2.06 5.21 5.94
CA TYR A 154 -1.33 4.06 5.44
C TYR A 154 -2.29 3.07 4.75
N ALA A 155 -1.75 2.29 3.81
CA ALA A 155 -2.51 1.21 3.18
C ALA A 155 -2.60 -0.01 4.11
N PRO A 156 -3.70 -0.78 4.08
CA PRO A 156 -3.75 -2.08 4.74
C PRO A 156 -2.76 -3.06 4.10
N LEU A 157 -2.43 -4.14 4.80
CA LEU A 157 -1.66 -5.23 4.24
C LEU A 157 -2.45 -5.89 3.08
N MET A 158 -1.75 -6.27 2.01
CA MET A 158 -2.37 -6.87 0.82
C MET A 158 -3.12 -8.16 1.15
N LYS A 159 -2.60 -8.94 2.10
CA LYS A 159 -3.28 -10.16 2.57
C LYS A 159 -4.64 -9.87 3.21
N ASP A 160 -4.74 -8.78 3.98
CA ASP A 160 -5.97 -8.39 4.64
C ASP A 160 -6.93 -7.72 3.63
N LEU A 161 -6.39 -6.89 2.73
CA LEU A 161 -7.17 -6.27 1.66
C LEU A 161 -7.87 -7.32 0.77
N LEU A 162 -7.16 -8.39 0.42
CA LEU A 162 -7.66 -9.46 -0.43
C LEU A 162 -8.93 -10.11 0.12
N GLU A 163 -9.08 -10.20 1.44
CA GLU A 163 -10.25 -10.80 2.09
C GLU A 163 -11.54 -10.03 1.74
N PHE A 164 -11.43 -8.71 1.52
CA PHE A 164 -12.58 -7.81 1.36
C PHE A 164 -12.78 -7.33 -0.07
N ILE A 165 -11.92 -7.69 -1.03
CA ILE A 165 -12.13 -7.39 -2.44
C ILE A 165 -13.32 -8.23 -2.95
N PRO A 166 -14.36 -7.59 -3.52
CA PRO A 166 -15.51 -8.31 -4.05
C PRO A 166 -15.15 -9.28 -5.16
N VAL A 167 -15.90 -10.36 -5.29
CA VAL A 167 -15.83 -11.30 -6.41
C VAL A 167 -16.91 -11.05 -7.47
N PHE A 168 -17.73 -10.04 -7.26
CA PHE A 168 -18.83 -9.60 -8.11
C PHE A 168 -18.79 -8.09 -8.28
N ASP A 169 -19.54 -7.59 -9.25
CA ASP A 169 -19.62 -6.16 -9.51
C ASP A 169 -20.26 -5.45 -8.33
N THR A 170 -19.52 -4.51 -7.77
CA THR A 170 -19.91 -3.72 -6.60
C THR A 170 -19.39 -2.30 -6.75
N GLU A 171 -20.17 -1.34 -6.29
CA GLU A 171 -19.74 0.05 -6.09
C GLU A 171 -19.74 0.34 -4.59
N PHE A 172 -18.61 0.82 -4.07
CA PHE A 172 -18.45 1.16 -2.65
C PHE A 172 -18.96 2.57 -2.34
N GLY A 173 -18.66 3.52 -3.20
CA GLY A 173 -19.13 4.88 -3.09
C GLY A 173 -20.56 4.98 -3.60
N LYS A 174 -21.54 5.05 -2.71
CA LYS A 174 -22.92 5.40 -3.07
C LYS A 174 -23.01 6.90 -3.28
N ASN A 175 -23.69 7.31 -4.34
CA ASN A 175 -24.14 8.70 -4.57
C ASN A 175 -24.91 9.23 -3.37
#